data_4fa735d82d5b58ba3ab7b52fb0a7867c
#
_entry.id   4fa735d82d5b58ba3ab7b52fb0a7867c
#
_cell.length_a   1.000
_cell.length_b   1.000
_cell.length_c   1.000
_cell.angle_alpha   90.00
_cell.angle_beta   90.00
_cell.angle_gamma   90.00
#
_symmetry.space_group_name_H-M   'P 1'
#
loop_
_entity.id
_entity.type
_entity.pdbx_description
1 polymer ?
#
loop_
_entity_poly.entity_id
_entity_poly.type
_entity_poly.pdbx_seq_one_letter_code
_entity_poly.pdbx_strand_id
1 'polypeptide(L)'
;YDSLIKWLDLHEDEYLDNRSAFGLWDHKKMMLKRLEYLEKNCYLSRNYSEEYKTIVKMSDNVRLLVMKYNVVRKRNVIDSIIKALKSMKEYENKLLSEVLENLNRKNNHKKAFYRSNSSEAC
;
A
#
# COMPACT_ATOMS: atom_id res chain seq x y z
N TYR A 1 8.76 1.19 5.38
CA TYR A 1 8.06 1.40 6.68
C TYR A 1 9.00 1.31 7.87
N ASP A 2 9.90 0.34 7.90
CA ASP A 2 10.76 0.14 9.07
C ASP A 2 11.70 1.31 9.30
N SER A 3 12.23 1.90 8.23
CA SER A 3 13.07 3.08 8.33
C SER A 3 12.33 4.28 8.91
N LEU A 4 11.09 4.47 8.49
CA LEU A 4 10.26 5.56 8.97
C LEU A 4 9.91 5.36 10.45
N ILE A 5 9.58 4.15 10.84
CA ILE A 5 9.27 3.83 12.24
C ILE A 5 10.49 4.08 13.13
N LYS A 6 11.67 3.65 12.70
CA LYS A 6 12.91 3.90 13.43
C LYS A 6 13.21 5.39 13.54
N TRP A 7 13.01 6.13 12.46
CA TRP A 7 13.22 7.57 12.47
C TRP A 7 12.29 8.25 13.47
N LEU A 8 11.02 7.84 13.52
CA LEU A 8 10.04 8.39 14.45
C LEU A 8 10.45 8.15 15.90
N ASP A 9 10.98 6.96 16.20
CA ASP A 9 11.44 6.64 17.57
C ASP A 9 12.65 7.50 17.99
N LEU A 10 13.54 7.78 17.05
CA LEU A 10 14.76 8.54 17.33
C LEU A 10 14.54 10.05 17.38
N HIS A 11 13.55 10.55 16.64
CA HIS A 11 13.33 12.00 16.46
C HIS A 11 12.01 12.46 17.02
N GLU A 12 11.58 11.86 18.13
CA GLU A 12 10.26 12.17 18.70
C GLU A 12 10.11 13.61 19.16
N ASP A 13 11.20 14.31 19.46
CA ASP A 13 11.17 15.71 19.90
C ASP A 13 11.25 16.69 18.74
N GLU A 14 11.45 16.20 17.51
CA GLU A 14 11.58 17.06 16.35
C GLU A 14 10.27 17.10 15.56
N TYR A 15 10.14 18.12 14.70
CA TYR A 15 9.03 18.17 13.75
C TYR A 15 9.15 17.04 12.75
N LEU A 16 8.05 16.35 12.51
CA LEU A 16 8.02 15.31 11.51
C LEU A 16 7.94 15.92 10.11
N ASP A 17 8.69 15.33 9.18
CA ASP A 17 8.71 15.80 7.81
C ASP A 17 7.43 15.34 7.10
N ASN A 18 6.58 16.30 6.77
CA ASN A 18 5.34 16.03 6.04
C ASN A 18 5.59 15.42 4.67
N ARG A 19 6.74 15.68 4.04
CA ARG A 19 7.06 15.15 2.71
C ARG A 19 7.13 13.63 2.70
N SER A 20 7.66 13.03 3.77
CA SER A 20 7.69 11.56 3.87
C SER A 20 6.29 10.97 3.89
N ALA A 21 5.37 11.58 4.65
CA ALA A 21 4.00 11.11 4.73
C ALA A 21 3.25 11.33 3.42
N PHE A 22 3.46 12.46 2.76
CA PHE A 22 2.89 12.71 1.44
C PHE A 22 3.42 11.74 0.40
N GLY A 23 4.73 11.48 0.42
CA GLY A 23 5.35 10.51 -0.48
C GLY A 23 4.79 9.11 -0.31
N LEU A 24 4.55 8.70 0.94
CA LEU A 24 3.94 7.41 1.22
C LEU A 24 2.52 7.35 0.62
N TRP A 25 1.72 8.37 0.85
CA TRP A 25 0.36 8.44 0.33
C TRP A 25 0.34 8.43 -1.20
N ASP A 26 1.21 9.23 -1.83
CA ASP A 26 1.32 9.26 -3.29
C ASP A 26 1.73 7.90 -3.85
N HIS A 27 2.66 7.23 -3.20
CA HIS A 27 3.09 5.90 -3.59
C HIS A 27 1.93 4.90 -3.54
N LYS A 28 1.13 4.94 -2.48
CA LYS A 28 -0.02 4.04 -2.37
C LYS A 28 -1.08 4.33 -3.43
N LYS A 29 -1.30 5.60 -3.75
CA LYS A 29 -2.22 5.96 -4.85
C LYS A 29 -1.72 5.44 -6.20
N MET A 30 -0.41 5.51 -6.44
CA MET A 30 0.17 4.96 -7.68
C MET A 30 0.03 3.46 -7.73
N MET A 31 0.25 2.77 -6.61
CA MET A 31 0.06 1.32 -6.55
C MET A 31 -1.38 0.93 -6.83
N LEU A 32 -2.33 1.72 -6.32
CA LEU A 32 -3.74 1.48 -6.63
C LEU A 32 -4.00 1.57 -8.12
N LYS A 33 -3.46 2.58 -8.79
CA LYS A 33 -3.62 2.74 -10.23
C LYS A 33 -3.02 1.55 -11.00
N ARG A 34 -1.88 1.03 -10.53
CA ARG A 34 -1.26 -0.14 -11.14
C ARG A 34 -2.15 -1.38 -11.00
N LEU A 35 -2.76 -1.56 -9.84
CA LEU A 35 -3.69 -2.68 -9.63
C LEU A 35 -4.92 -2.56 -10.52
N GLU A 36 -5.46 -1.35 -10.62
CA GLU A 36 -6.59 -1.10 -11.52
C GLU A 36 -6.24 -1.39 -12.98
N TYR A 37 -5.04 -1.03 -13.38
CA TYR A 37 -4.54 -1.35 -14.72
C TYR A 37 -4.46 -2.85 -14.95
N LEU A 38 -3.90 -3.59 -13.98
CA LEU A 38 -3.78 -5.04 -14.09
C LEU A 38 -5.14 -5.71 -14.17
N GLU A 39 -6.09 -5.24 -13.41
CA GLU A 39 -7.46 -5.77 -13.44
C GLU A 39 -8.14 -5.48 -14.78
N LYS A 40 -7.99 -4.25 -15.26
CA LYS A 40 -8.58 -3.82 -16.52
C LYS A 40 -8.07 -4.64 -17.70
N ASN A 41 -6.80 -5.05 -17.64
CA ASN A 41 -6.16 -5.83 -18.70
C ASN A 41 -6.17 -7.33 -18.42
N CYS A 42 -6.97 -7.76 -17.45
CA CYS A 42 -7.20 -9.18 -17.17
C CYS A 42 -5.98 -9.94 -16.66
N TYR A 43 -5.04 -9.25 -16.08
CA TYR A 43 -3.88 -9.90 -15.45
C TYR A 43 -4.21 -10.46 -14.07
N LEU A 44 -5.31 -10.01 -13.46
CA LEU A 44 -5.77 -10.49 -12.17
C LEU A 44 -7.18 -11.05 -12.32
N SER A 45 -7.45 -12.15 -11.63
CA SER A 45 -8.78 -12.80 -11.66
C SER A 45 -9.72 -12.24 -10.59
N ARG A 46 -9.18 -11.49 -9.64
CA ARG A 46 -9.95 -10.92 -8.53
C ARG A 46 -9.70 -9.42 -8.46
N ASN A 47 -10.69 -8.70 -7.96
CA ASN A 47 -10.62 -7.24 -7.88
C ASN A 47 -9.94 -6.80 -6.58
N TYR A 48 -8.61 -6.75 -6.58
CA TYR A 48 -7.82 -6.35 -5.43
C TYR A 48 -7.75 -4.83 -5.25
N SER A 49 -8.09 -4.05 -6.26
CA SER A 49 -8.04 -2.59 -6.15
C SER A 49 -9.00 -2.07 -5.08
N GLU A 50 -10.16 -2.70 -4.93
CA GLU A 50 -11.10 -2.30 -3.89
C GLU A 50 -10.53 -2.50 -2.49
N GLU A 51 -9.81 -3.61 -2.27
CA GLU A 51 -9.15 -3.86 -0.99
C GLU A 51 -7.97 -2.91 -0.80
N TYR A 52 -7.24 -2.59 -1.87
CA TYR A 52 -6.10 -1.69 -1.79
C TYR A 52 -6.51 -0.25 -1.47
N LYS A 53 -7.73 0.14 -1.79
CA LYS A 53 -8.26 1.45 -1.39
C LYS A 53 -8.21 1.67 0.11
N THR A 54 -8.36 0.60 0.88
CA THR A 54 -8.21 0.66 2.34
C THR A 54 -6.79 1.08 2.72
N ILE A 55 -5.79 0.56 2.02
CA ILE A 55 -4.38 0.92 2.26
C ILE A 55 -4.14 2.39 1.92
N VAL A 56 -4.74 2.89 0.85
CA VAL A 56 -4.64 4.31 0.50
C VAL A 56 -5.25 5.17 1.61
N LYS A 57 -6.39 4.78 2.14
CA LYS A 57 -7.02 5.49 3.27
C LYS A 57 -6.15 5.45 4.51
N MET A 58 -5.52 4.31 4.79
CA MET A 58 -4.60 4.19 5.93
C MET A 58 -3.41 5.12 5.78
N SER A 59 -2.85 5.24 4.57
CA SER A 59 -1.72 6.13 4.33
C SER A 59 -2.14 7.60 4.45
N ASP A 60 -3.35 7.95 4.04
CA ASP A 60 -3.89 9.29 4.25
C ASP A 60 -4.06 9.60 5.75
N ASN A 61 -4.51 8.62 6.52
CA ASN A 61 -4.63 8.77 7.96
C ASN A 61 -3.26 9.02 8.61
N VAL A 62 -2.22 8.30 8.17
CA VAL A 62 -0.85 8.55 8.64
C VAL A 62 -0.43 9.98 8.34
N ARG A 63 -0.71 10.46 7.14
CA ARG A 63 -0.42 11.84 6.75
C ARG A 63 -1.08 12.85 7.68
N LEU A 64 -2.36 12.63 7.99
CA LEU A 64 -3.11 13.50 8.90
C LEU A 64 -2.56 13.44 10.32
N LEU A 65 -2.16 12.26 10.79
CA LEU A 65 -1.55 12.10 12.12
C LEU A 65 -0.22 12.83 12.20
N VAL A 66 0.59 12.80 11.14
CA VAL A 66 1.86 13.54 11.11
C VAL A 66 1.58 15.05 11.22
N MET A 67 0.60 15.55 10.47
CA MET A 67 0.22 16.95 10.56
C MET A 67 -0.27 17.31 11.97
N LYS A 68 -1.08 16.45 12.57
CA LYS A 68 -1.57 16.64 13.92
C LYS A 68 -0.43 16.68 14.93
N TYR A 69 0.56 15.79 14.80
CA TYR A 69 1.71 15.78 15.68
C TYR A 69 2.49 17.09 15.59
N ASN A 70 2.69 17.62 14.40
CA ASN A 70 3.43 18.87 14.23
C ASN A 70 2.76 20.07 14.92
N VAL A 71 1.43 19.99 15.14
CA VAL A 71 0.69 21.01 15.88
C VAL A 71 0.68 20.75 17.37
N VAL A 72 0.35 19.53 17.77
CA VAL A 72 0.10 19.17 19.16
C VAL A 72 1.38 18.75 19.90
N ARG A 73 2.30 18.09 19.21
CA ARG A 73 3.60 17.66 19.75
C ARG A 73 3.49 16.72 20.96
N LYS A 74 2.48 15.84 20.95
CA LYS A 74 2.30 14.86 22.03
C LYS A 74 2.81 13.49 21.62
N ARG A 75 3.50 12.82 22.54
CA ARG A 75 4.07 11.47 22.29
C ARG A 75 3.01 10.46 21.89
N ASN A 76 1.83 10.54 22.42
CA ASN A 76 0.76 9.60 22.10
C ASN A 76 0.36 9.65 20.62
N VAL A 77 0.55 10.79 19.95
CA VAL A 77 0.31 10.89 18.51
C VAL A 77 1.35 10.09 17.73
N ILE A 78 2.62 10.14 18.16
CA ILE A 78 3.69 9.32 17.56
C ILE A 78 3.37 7.83 17.72
N ASP A 79 2.93 7.42 18.89
CA ASP A 79 2.55 6.03 19.12
C ASP A 79 1.41 5.61 18.17
N SER A 80 0.45 6.50 17.95
CA SER A 80 -0.64 6.26 17.00
C SER A 80 -0.12 6.11 15.56
N ILE A 81 0.84 6.95 15.18
CA ILE A 81 1.46 6.88 13.84
C ILE A 81 2.18 5.54 13.65
N ILE A 82 2.97 5.14 14.63
CA ILE A 82 3.71 3.87 14.57
C ILE A 82 2.74 2.70 14.46
N LYS A 83 1.69 2.71 15.27
CA LYS A 83 0.68 1.67 15.25
C LYS A 83 -0.02 1.61 13.90
N ALA A 84 -0.38 2.76 13.34
CA ALA A 84 -1.02 2.83 12.03
C ALA A 84 -0.10 2.29 10.93
N LEU A 85 1.18 2.64 10.96
CA LEU A 85 2.15 2.16 9.98
C LEU A 85 2.33 0.64 10.05
N LYS A 86 2.40 0.09 11.26
CA LYS A 86 2.52 -1.35 11.44
C LYS A 86 1.30 -2.09 10.93
N SER A 87 0.11 -1.59 11.23
CA SER A 87 -1.14 -2.18 10.75
C SER A 87 -1.23 -2.14 9.22
N MET A 88 -0.85 -1.00 8.63
CA MET A 88 -0.87 -0.85 7.18
C MET A 88 0.13 -1.81 6.52
N LYS A 89 1.32 -1.95 7.10
CA LYS A 89 2.34 -2.86 6.58
C LYS A 89 1.84 -4.30 6.56
N GLU A 90 1.26 -4.75 7.65
CA GLU A 90 0.73 -6.11 7.75
C GLU A 90 -0.38 -6.35 6.74
N TYR A 91 -1.31 -5.43 6.64
CA TYR A 91 -2.42 -5.52 5.71
C TYR A 91 -1.93 -5.56 4.26
N GLU A 92 -1.01 -4.66 3.92
CA GLU A 92 -0.47 -4.58 2.57
C GLU A 92 0.35 -5.82 2.21
N ASN A 93 1.17 -6.31 3.11
CA ASN A 93 1.97 -7.50 2.86
C ASN A 93 1.08 -8.71 2.56
N LYS A 94 0.01 -8.86 3.32
CA LYS A 94 -0.94 -9.94 3.09
C LYS A 94 -1.62 -9.79 1.74
N LEU A 95 -2.09 -8.60 1.43
CA LEU A 95 -2.79 -8.34 0.18
C LEU A 95 -1.88 -8.51 -1.02
N LEU A 96 -0.67 -7.96 -0.98
CA LEU A 96 0.27 -8.08 -2.09
C LEU A 96 0.77 -9.50 -2.29
N SER A 97 0.87 -10.30 -1.21
CA SER A 97 1.20 -11.71 -1.34
C SER A 97 0.11 -12.45 -2.14
N GLU A 98 -1.15 -12.14 -1.88
CA GLU A 98 -2.27 -12.70 -2.63
C GLU A 98 -2.25 -12.26 -4.09
N VAL A 99 -1.93 -10.98 -4.33
CA VAL A 99 -1.83 -10.44 -5.69
C VAL A 99 -0.73 -11.15 -6.47
N LEU A 100 0.45 -11.31 -5.87
CA LEU A 100 1.56 -11.99 -6.53
C LEU A 100 1.23 -13.44 -6.84
N GLU A 101 0.59 -14.11 -5.90
CA GLU A 101 0.16 -15.49 -6.11
C GLU A 101 -0.84 -15.59 -7.26
N ASN A 102 -1.78 -14.66 -7.31
CA ASN A 102 -2.77 -14.60 -8.39
C ASN A 102 -2.10 -14.35 -9.74
N LEU A 103 -1.15 -13.42 -9.81
CA LEU A 103 -0.40 -13.14 -11.03
C LEU A 103 0.38 -14.35 -11.49
N ASN A 104 1.02 -15.07 -10.58
CA ASN A 104 1.80 -16.26 -10.92
C ASN A 104 0.92 -17.37 -11.47
N ARG A 105 -0.23 -17.59 -10.86
CA ARG A 105 -1.20 -18.58 -11.36
C ARG A 105 -1.66 -18.22 -12.76
N LYS A 106 -1.98 -16.96 -12.98
CA LYS A 106 -2.48 -16.49 -14.27
C LYS A 106 -1.40 -16.57 -15.34
N ASN A 107 -0.17 -16.24 -15.01
CA ASN A 107 0.94 -16.37 -15.93
C ASN A 107 1.18 -17.82 -16.32
N ASN A 108 1.15 -18.74 -15.37
CA ASN A 108 1.31 -20.16 -15.64
C ASN A 108 0.18 -20.67 -16.52
N HIS A 109 -1.04 -20.27 -16.23
CA HIS A 109 -2.20 -20.62 -17.05
C HIS A 109 -2.09 -20.05 -18.44
N LYS A 110 -1.66 -18.80 -18.55
CA LYS A 110 -1.47 -18.13 -19.83
C LYS A 110 -0.43 -18.83 -20.69
N LYS A 111 0.66 -19.27 -20.09
CA LYS A 111 1.70 -20.03 -20.78
C LYS A 111 1.19 -21.34 -21.34
N ALA A 112 0.34 -22.01 -20.58
CA ALA A 112 -0.27 -23.25 -21.05
C ALA A 112 -1.21 -23.04 -22.22
N PHE A 113 -1.94 -21.92 -22.22
CA PHE A 113 -2.89 -21.60 -23.28
C PHE A 113 -2.28 -20.93 -24.49
N TYR A 114 -1.11 -20.36 -24.36
CA TYR A 114 -0.52 -19.55 -25.40
C TYR A 114 -0.39 -20.26 -26.74
N ARG A 115 -0.19 -21.56 -26.69
CA ARG A 115 0.00 -22.36 -27.91
C ARG A 115 -1.31 -22.72 -28.61
N SER A 116 -2.40 -22.74 -27.89
CA SER A 116 -3.65 -23.20 -28.44
C SER A 116 -4.56 -22.10 -28.93
N ASN A 117 -4.51 -20.95 -28.27
CA ASN A 117 -5.39 -19.87 -28.65
C ASN A 117 -4.90 -18.54 -28.15
N SER A 118 -5.11 -17.54 -28.92
CA SER A 118 -4.62 -16.22 -28.60
C SER A 118 -5.71 -15.28 -28.13
N SER A 119 -6.93 -15.47 -28.57
CA SER A 119 -7.96 -14.54 -28.20
C SER A 119 -8.60 -14.96 -26.91
N GLU A 120 -8.68 -14.05 -25.99
CA GLU A 120 -9.32 -14.34 -24.78
C GLU A 120 -9.93 -13.16 -24.15
N ALA A 121 -11.04 -13.39 -23.51
CA ALA A 121 -11.61 -12.44 -22.59
C ALA A 121 -11.11 -12.75 -21.17
N CYS A 122 -11.26 -11.82 -20.30
CA CYS A 122 -10.92 -12.01 -18.91
C CYS A 122 -11.78 -13.08 -18.26
#